data_702d4f5afebc73c6e97c9ce4c6d79c23
#
_entry.id   702d4f5afebc73c6e97c9ce4c6d79c23
#
_cell.length_a   1.000
_cell.length_b   1.000
_cell.length_c   1.000
_cell.angle_alpha   90.00
_cell.angle_beta   90.00
_cell.angle_gamma   90.00
#
_symmetry.space_group_name_H-M   'P 1'
#
loop_
_entity.id
_entity.type
_entity.pdbx_description
1 polymer ?
#
loop_
_entity_poly.entity_id
_entity_poly.type
_entity_poly.pdbx_seq_one_letter_code
_entity_poly.pdbx_strand_id
1 'polypeptide(L)'
;MRSLFALLVASLLLLAACGSDDEPAKRSTSSAPDCSKQALKTKTSGQLTVGTDKPAYPPYFEDDDPSNGKGFESAVAYAIAKQLGFAQGDVKWKVVPFNSSYAPGPKKFDFDVNEVSITPQRSKRVDFSEPYYTAPQAVVAPKGSPAAGVSSLADLADDQIGVQIGTTSLDAVNSTIKPSKQPKVFNDSNDVVSALKQKQVDAIVVDLPTAFYLTAAQVPSAKIVGQFAAPGGDSWGALLQKDSPLTACVSQAVKKLKDSGELKQIEDRWMGDAAGAPELQ
;
A
#
# COMPACT_ATOMS: atom_id res chain seq x y z
N MET A 1 -80.87 44.51 38.96
CA MET A 1 -82.04 43.69 38.51
C MET A 1 -81.57 42.45 37.84
N ARG A 2 -82.00 41.33 38.38
CA ARG A 2 -82.06 39.96 37.75
C ARG A 2 -80.74 39.32 37.28
N SER A 3 -80.28 38.44 37.98
CA SER A 3 -80.71 37.05 38.32
C SER A 3 -80.23 36.03 37.31
N LEU A 4 -79.36 35.06 37.82
CA LEU A 4 -79.49 33.61 37.67
C LEU A 4 -79.01 33.02 36.29
N PHE A 5 -78.33 31.98 36.14
CA PHE A 5 -78.31 30.67 36.83
C PHE A 5 -77.03 29.95 36.51
N ALA A 6 -76.52 29.17 37.47
CA ALA A 6 -75.44 28.22 37.38
C ALA A 6 -75.89 26.98 36.57
N LEU A 7 -75.02 26.43 35.84
CA LEU A 7 -75.07 24.99 35.47
C LEU A 7 -73.66 24.45 35.37
N LEU A 8 -73.36 23.59 36.37
CA LEU A 8 -72.19 22.73 36.38
C LEU A 8 -72.40 21.61 35.37
N VAL A 9 -71.47 21.49 34.41
CA VAL A 9 -71.36 20.28 33.62
C VAL A 9 -69.97 19.70 33.84
N ALA A 10 -69.94 18.60 34.59
CA ALA A 10 -68.75 17.80 34.79
C ALA A 10 -68.46 17.01 33.51
N SER A 11 -67.38 17.37 32.81
CA SER A 11 -66.87 16.59 31.67
C SER A 11 -65.69 15.73 32.18
N LEU A 12 -65.91 14.47 32.25
CA LEU A 12 -64.87 13.42 32.43
C LEU A 12 -63.92 13.49 31.24
N LEU A 13 -62.68 13.91 31.51
CA LEU A 13 -61.59 13.76 30.55
C LEU A 13 -60.96 12.36 30.74
N LEU A 14 -61.26 11.45 29.81
CA LEU A 14 -60.55 10.22 29.61
C LEU A 14 -59.16 10.55 29.05
N LEU A 15 -58.14 10.44 29.88
CA LEU A 15 -56.72 10.44 29.45
C LEU A 15 -56.44 9.10 28.74
N ALA A 16 -56.45 9.11 27.41
CA ALA A 16 -55.84 8.04 26.62
C ALA A 16 -54.33 8.21 26.70
N ALA A 17 -53.67 7.40 27.52
CA ALA A 17 -52.24 7.23 27.51
C ALA A 17 -51.82 6.47 26.23
N CYS A 18 -51.33 7.20 25.22
CA CYS A 18 -50.55 6.60 24.15
C CYS A 18 -49.23 6.16 24.76
N GLY A 19 -49.09 4.88 25.05
CA GLY A 19 -47.81 4.25 25.31
C GLY A 19 -46.99 4.30 24.02
N SER A 20 -45.96 5.17 24.02
CA SER A 20 -44.86 5.04 23.06
C SER A 20 -44.01 3.86 23.52
N ASP A 21 -44.17 2.73 22.86
CA ASP A 21 -43.19 1.66 22.93
C ASP A 21 -41.90 2.19 22.27
N ASP A 22 -41.04 2.79 23.09
CA ASP A 22 -39.64 2.97 22.77
C ASP A 22 -38.98 1.59 22.71
N GLU A 23 -39.08 0.94 21.56
CA GLU A 23 -38.24 -0.20 21.25
C GLU A 23 -36.79 0.29 21.29
N PRO A 24 -35.94 -0.21 22.18
CA PRO A 24 -34.54 0.21 22.20
C PRO A 24 -33.94 -0.14 20.85
N ALA A 25 -33.55 0.88 20.08
CA ALA A 25 -32.81 0.70 18.84
C ALA A 25 -31.69 -0.31 19.11
N LYS A 26 -31.77 -1.48 18.51
CA LYS A 26 -30.73 -2.50 18.51
C LYS A 26 -29.47 -1.82 18.00
N ARG A 27 -28.59 -1.38 18.91
CA ARG A 27 -27.21 -1.07 18.58
C ARG A 27 -26.67 -2.32 17.91
N SER A 28 -26.53 -2.26 16.60
CA SER A 28 -25.71 -3.20 15.83
C SER A 28 -24.30 -3.11 16.40
N THR A 29 -24.00 -3.90 17.42
CA THR A 29 -22.61 -4.16 17.77
C THR A 29 -22.06 -4.97 16.61
N SER A 30 -21.42 -4.30 15.68
CA SER A 30 -20.60 -4.93 14.67
C SER A 30 -19.54 -5.72 15.43
N SER A 31 -19.80 -7.01 15.65
CA SER A 31 -18.79 -7.92 16.18
C SER A 31 -17.59 -7.89 15.22
N ALA A 32 -16.38 -7.87 15.79
CA ALA A 32 -15.16 -7.99 14.97
C ALA A 32 -15.29 -9.23 14.06
N PRO A 33 -14.80 -9.16 12.82
CA PRO A 33 -14.89 -10.28 11.89
C PRO A 33 -14.17 -11.51 12.47
N ASP A 34 -14.76 -12.70 12.25
CA ASP A 34 -14.07 -13.95 12.54
C ASP A 34 -12.97 -14.16 11.50
N CYS A 35 -11.72 -14.01 11.94
CA CYS A 35 -10.52 -14.14 11.10
C CYS A 35 -9.85 -15.51 11.25
N SER A 36 -10.55 -16.52 11.77
CA SER A 36 -10.06 -17.89 11.79
C SER A 36 -9.96 -18.44 10.36
N LYS A 37 -8.97 -19.30 10.09
CA LYS A 37 -8.75 -19.91 8.77
C LYS A 37 -10.02 -20.51 8.17
N GLN A 38 -10.87 -21.11 8.99
CA GLN A 38 -12.11 -21.77 8.57
C GLN A 38 -13.20 -20.78 8.15
N ALA A 39 -13.21 -19.57 8.72
CA ALA A 39 -14.19 -18.53 8.41
C ALA A 39 -13.78 -17.69 7.18
N LEU A 40 -12.51 -17.70 6.80
CA LEU A 40 -11.99 -16.90 5.71
C LEU A 40 -12.45 -17.44 4.34
N LYS A 41 -13.02 -16.55 3.52
CA LYS A 41 -13.46 -16.86 2.15
C LYS A 41 -12.33 -16.56 1.16
N THR A 42 -11.35 -17.47 1.08
CA THR A 42 -10.25 -17.38 0.14
C THR A 42 -10.64 -17.83 -1.27
N LYS A 43 -9.85 -17.48 -2.30
CA LYS A 43 -10.06 -17.88 -3.70
C LYS A 43 -10.08 -19.41 -3.87
N THR A 44 -9.27 -20.10 -3.08
CA THR A 44 -9.24 -21.55 -3.00
C THR A 44 -9.38 -21.95 -1.54
N SER A 45 -10.41 -22.71 -1.20
CA SER A 45 -10.65 -23.13 0.19
C SER A 45 -9.43 -23.77 0.82
N GLY A 46 -9.06 -23.32 2.02
CA GLY A 46 -7.90 -23.81 2.77
C GLY A 46 -6.54 -23.36 2.28
N GLN A 47 -6.47 -22.59 1.20
CA GLN A 47 -5.24 -22.00 0.64
C GLN A 47 -5.33 -20.48 0.65
N LEU A 48 -4.17 -19.82 0.70
CA LEU A 48 -4.04 -18.36 0.60
C LEU A 48 -3.22 -18.05 -0.65
N THR A 49 -3.84 -17.41 -1.65
CA THR A 49 -3.18 -17.03 -2.89
C THR A 49 -2.63 -15.62 -2.76
N VAL A 50 -1.31 -15.47 -2.82
CA VAL A 50 -0.63 -14.17 -2.73
C VAL A 50 -0.11 -13.78 -4.12
N GLY A 51 -0.40 -12.55 -4.53
CA GLY A 51 0.11 -11.95 -5.76
C GLY A 51 1.42 -11.21 -5.53
N THR A 52 2.29 -11.19 -6.52
CA THR A 52 3.42 -10.27 -6.68
C THR A 52 3.86 -10.23 -8.14
N ASP A 53 4.66 -9.24 -8.54
CA ASP A 53 5.18 -9.14 -9.90
C ASP A 53 6.39 -10.07 -10.14
N LYS A 54 6.87 -10.12 -11.38
CA LYS A 54 8.11 -10.74 -11.80
C LYS A 54 8.85 -9.85 -12.80
N PRO A 55 10.20 -9.78 -12.65
CA PRO A 55 11.03 -10.43 -11.65
C PRO A 55 10.85 -9.83 -10.24
N ALA A 56 10.87 -10.71 -9.23
CA ALA A 56 10.76 -10.35 -7.82
C ALA A 56 12.16 -10.02 -7.28
N TYR A 57 12.39 -8.74 -6.98
CA TYR A 57 13.73 -8.22 -6.66
C TYR A 57 14.05 -8.18 -5.16
N PRO A 58 15.36 -8.30 -4.81
CA PRO A 58 15.83 -7.84 -3.51
C PRO A 58 15.63 -6.31 -3.34
N PRO A 59 15.44 -5.83 -2.12
CA PRO A 59 15.39 -6.57 -0.86
C PRO A 59 14.02 -7.19 -0.55
N TYR A 60 13.05 -7.06 -1.45
CA TYR A 60 11.65 -7.49 -1.24
C TYR A 60 11.50 -9.00 -1.35
N PHE A 61 12.20 -9.60 -2.31
CA PHE A 61 12.25 -11.03 -2.57
C PHE A 61 13.69 -11.43 -2.90
N GLU A 62 14.10 -12.62 -2.49
CA GLU A 62 15.40 -13.18 -2.85
C GLU A 62 15.27 -14.26 -3.93
N ASP A 63 16.29 -14.39 -4.75
CA ASP A 63 16.43 -15.44 -5.77
C ASP A 63 15.32 -15.44 -6.85
N ASP A 64 14.60 -14.31 -7.04
CA ASP A 64 13.39 -14.23 -7.90
C ASP A 64 12.34 -15.30 -7.53
N ASP A 65 12.29 -15.70 -6.26
CA ASP A 65 11.39 -16.72 -5.74
C ASP A 65 10.62 -16.22 -4.52
N PRO A 66 9.40 -15.70 -4.69
CA PRO A 66 8.59 -15.20 -3.59
C PRO A 66 8.17 -16.30 -2.59
N SER A 67 8.26 -17.59 -3.00
CA SER A 67 7.82 -18.71 -2.17
C SER A 67 8.85 -19.17 -1.14
N ASN A 68 10.10 -18.72 -1.23
CA ASN A 68 11.19 -19.15 -0.37
C ASN A 68 11.17 -18.54 1.05
N GLY A 69 10.30 -17.56 1.32
CA GLY A 69 10.19 -16.88 2.61
C GLY A 69 11.30 -15.85 2.87
N LYS A 70 12.13 -15.55 1.88
CA LYS A 70 13.25 -14.62 1.97
C LYS A 70 12.94 -13.32 1.26
N GLY A 71 13.43 -12.21 1.84
CA GLY A 71 13.12 -10.86 1.41
C GLY A 71 11.95 -10.26 2.20
N PHE A 72 11.85 -8.93 2.18
CA PHE A 72 10.94 -8.18 3.03
C PHE A 72 9.47 -8.57 2.79
N GLU A 73 8.99 -8.47 1.56
CA GLU A 73 7.58 -8.73 1.25
C GLU A 73 7.22 -10.21 1.27
N SER A 74 8.16 -11.10 0.90
CA SER A 74 7.95 -12.53 1.12
C SER A 74 7.73 -12.83 2.60
N ALA A 75 8.59 -12.30 3.48
CA ALA A 75 8.47 -12.50 4.93
C ALA A 75 7.18 -11.87 5.49
N VAL A 76 6.80 -10.66 5.04
CA VAL A 76 5.54 -10.00 5.43
C VAL A 76 4.34 -10.85 5.02
N ALA A 77 4.31 -11.36 3.79
CA ALA A 77 3.21 -12.20 3.30
C ALA A 77 3.03 -13.47 4.13
N TYR A 78 4.13 -14.15 4.46
CA TYR A 78 4.09 -15.33 5.32
C TYR A 78 3.72 -15.01 6.77
N ALA A 79 4.15 -13.86 7.29
CA ALA A 79 3.75 -13.40 8.61
C ALA A 79 2.24 -13.10 8.67
N ILE A 80 1.68 -12.44 7.65
CA ILE A 80 0.23 -12.24 7.50
C ILE A 80 -0.48 -13.60 7.44
N ALA A 81 -0.02 -14.51 6.58
CA ALA A 81 -0.59 -15.85 6.44
C ALA A 81 -0.64 -16.60 7.78
N LYS A 82 0.45 -16.56 8.55
CA LYS A 82 0.55 -17.16 9.89
C LYS A 82 -0.47 -16.56 10.86
N GLN A 83 -0.63 -15.21 10.87
CA GLN A 83 -1.63 -14.53 11.70
C GLN A 83 -3.08 -14.93 11.34
N LEU A 84 -3.31 -15.30 10.08
CA LEU A 84 -4.59 -15.80 9.57
C LEU A 84 -4.76 -17.33 9.73
N GLY A 85 -3.79 -18.03 10.34
CA GLY A 85 -3.84 -19.46 10.62
C GLY A 85 -3.44 -20.36 9.44
N PHE A 86 -2.80 -19.82 8.39
CA PHE A 86 -2.27 -20.61 7.27
C PHE A 86 -0.82 -21.01 7.53
N ALA A 87 -0.50 -22.28 7.27
CA ALA A 87 0.88 -22.75 7.24
C ALA A 87 1.56 -22.28 5.94
N GLN A 88 2.90 -22.28 5.90
CA GLN A 88 3.66 -21.90 4.71
C GLN A 88 3.25 -22.70 3.47
N GLY A 89 3.00 -24.01 3.60
CA GLY A 89 2.57 -24.88 2.50
C GLY A 89 1.18 -24.58 1.95
N ASP A 90 0.34 -23.86 2.70
CA ASP A 90 -0.99 -23.42 2.27
C ASP A 90 -0.94 -22.13 1.42
N VAL A 91 0.19 -21.42 1.44
CA VAL A 91 0.39 -20.19 0.63
C VAL A 91 0.77 -20.57 -0.79
N LYS A 92 0.06 -20.00 -1.75
CA LYS A 92 0.32 -20.15 -3.19
C LYS A 92 0.62 -18.79 -3.80
N TRP A 93 1.74 -18.67 -4.49
CA TRP A 93 2.13 -17.44 -5.15
C TRP A 93 1.63 -17.38 -6.59
N LYS A 94 1.30 -16.19 -7.02
CA LYS A 94 0.80 -15.91 -8.36
C LYS A 94 1.48 -14.67 -8.92
N VAL A 95 2.02 -14.79 -10.14
CA VAL A 95 2.55 -13.63 -10.87
C VAL A 95 1.41 -12.71 -11.29
N VAL A 96 1.51 -11.46 -10.89
CA VAL A 96 0.55 -10.38 -11.15
C VAL A 96 1.34 -9.14 -11.54
N PRO A 97 1.33 -8.72 -12.82
CA PRO A 97 2.03 -7.49 -13.21
C PRO A 97 1.56 -6.28 -12.41
N PHE A 98 2.50 -5.43 -12.00
CA PHE A 98 2.27 -4.29 -11.12
C PHE A 98 0.99 -3.50 -11.45
N ASN A 99 0.86 -3.02 -12.70
CA ASN A 99 -0.31 -2.23 -13.10
C ASN A 99 -1.63 -3.03 -13.09
N SER A 100 -1.56 -4.37 -13.17
CA SER A 100 -2.73 -5.25 -13.12
C SER A 100 -3.22 -5.47 -11.70
N SER A 101 -2.34 -5.34 -10.68
CA SER A 101 -2.70 -5.56 -9.29
C SER A 101 -3.79 -4.58 -8.84
N TYR A 102 -3.67 -3.28 -9.14
CA TYR A 102 -4.63 -2.25 -8.78
C TYR A 102 -5.63 -1.86 -9.88
N ALA A 103 -5.63 -2.55 -11.03
CA ALA A 103 -6.69 -2.38 -12.04
C ALA A 103 -8.08 -2.72 -11.44
N PRO A 104 -9.17 -2.09 -11.87
CA PRO A 104 -10.49 -2.42 -11.36
C PRO A 104 -10.94 -3.83 -11.78
N GLY A 105 -11.83 -4.43 -11.01
CA GLY A 105 -12.46 -5.71 -11.32
C GLY A 105 -11.93 -6.90 -10.50
N PRO A 106 -12.38 -8.12 -10.82
CA PRO A 106 -12.07 -9.32 -10.07
C PRO A 106 -10.57 -9.65 -10.04
N LYS A 107 -10.08 -10.05 -8.88
CA LYS A 107 -8.69 -10.48 -8.69
C LYS A 107 -8.59 -12.00 -8.64
N LYS A 108 -7.42 -12.51 -9.07
CA LYS A 108 -7.10 -13.95 -9.03
C LYS A 108 -6.17 -14.29 -7.86
N PHE A 109 -6.12 -13.45 -6.84
CA PHE A 109 -5.35 -13.57 -5.61
C PHE A 109 -6.22 -13.14 -4.42
N ASP A 110 -5.85 -13.54 -3.23
CA ASP A 110 -6.51 -13.15 -1.98
C ASP A 110 -5.99 -11.80 -1.51
N PHE A 111 -4.68 -11.61 -1.54
CA PHE A 111 -4.01 -10.31 -1.45
C PHE A 111 -2.74 -10.29 -2.28
N ASP A 112 -2.20 -9.09 -2.53
CA ASP A 112 -0.99 -8.85 -3.33
C ASP A 112 -0.03 -8.00 -2.51
N VAL A 113 1.27 -8.31 -2.58
CA VAL A 113 2.37 -7.53 -2.01
C VAL A 113 3.38 -7.27 -3.12
N ASN A 114 3.57 -6.01 -3.46
CA ASN A 114 4.36 -5.58 -4.60
C ASN A 114 4.65 -4.07 -4.52
N GLU A 115 5.13 -3.62 -3.35
CA GLU A 115 5.45 -2.22 -3.03
C GLU A 115 4.30 -1.25 -3.42
N VAL A 116 3.04 -1.71 -3.33
CA VAL A 116 1.90 -0.93 -3.81
C VAL A 116 1.53 0.15 -2.81
N SER A 117 1.87 1.40 -3.12
CA SER A 117 1.51 2.56 -2.30
C SER A 117 0.00 2.75 -2.23
N ILE A 118 -0.50 2.98 -1.03
CA ILE A 118 -1.89 3.32 -0.76
C ILE A 118 -2.15 4.74 -1.25
N THR A 119 -2.97 4.90 -2.28
CA THR A 119 -3.37 6.22 -2.77
C THR A 119 -4.89 6.36 -2.85
N PRO A 120 -5.44 7.59 -2.75
CA PRO A 120 -6.89 7.80 -2.93
C PRO A 120 -7.42 7.28 -4.27
N GLN A 121 -6.62 7.37 -5.34
CA GLN A 121 -7.00 6.88 -6.68
C GLN A 121 -7.08 5.36 -6.71
N ARG A 122 -6.08 4.67 -6.14
CA ARG A 122 -6.05 3.20 -6.06
C ARG A 122 -7.14 2.68 -5.14
N SER A 123 -7.38 3.32 -3.99
CA SER A 123 -8.41 2.94 -3.00
C SER A 123 -9.84 3.02 -3.52
N LYS A 124 -10.09 3.75 -4.61
CA LYS A 124 -11.39 3.71 -5.31
C LYS A 124 -11.62 2.41 -6.07
N ARG A 125 -10.57 1.68 -6.43
CA ARG A 125 -10.60 0.51 -7.33
C ARG A 125 -10.32 -0.80 -6.63
N VAL A 126 -9.54 -0.75 -5.56
CA VAL A 126 -9.08 -1.90 -4.77
C VAL A 126 -9.15 -1.55 -3.28
N ASP A 127 -9.05 -2.56 -2.42
CA ASP A 127 -8.87 -2.35 -0.99
C ASP A 127 -7.39 -2.52 -0.62
N PHE A 128 -7.03 -1.97 0.53
CA PHE A 128 -5.73 -2.13 1.15
C PHE A 128 -5.86 -2.53 2.61
N SER A 129 -4.87 -3.23 3.11
CA SER A 129 -4.68 -3.41 4.54
C SER A 129 -4.21 -2.12 5.22
N GLU A 130 -4.07 -2.13 6.54
CA GLU A 130 -3.16 -1.23 7.25
C GLU A 130 -1.80 -1.24 6.55
N PRO A 131 -1.09 -0.08 6.49
CA PRO A 131 0.21 -0.03 5.85
C PRO A 131 1.23 -0.89 6.60
N TYR A 132 2.05 -1.65 5.86
CA TYR A 132 3.14 -2.45 6.45
C TYR A 132 4.51 -1.80 6.28
N TYR A 133 4.67 -0.78 5.44
CA TYR A 133 5.91 -0.03 5.23
C TYR A 133 5.63 1.38 4.73
N THR A 134 6.62 2.27 4.85
CA THR A 134 6.59 3.60 4.22
C THR A 134 7.95 3.87 3.61
N ALA A 135 7.99 4.07 2.28
CA ALA A 135 9.20 4.33 1.52
C ALA A 135 9.26 5.79 1.06
N PRO A 136 10.35 6.52 1.28
CA PRO A 136 10.60 7.75 0.54
C PRO A 136 11.00 7.45 -0.91
N GLN A 137 10.83 8.43 -1.81
CA GLN A 137 11.36 8.37 -3.15
C GLN A 137 12.84 8.69 -3.17
N ALA A 138 13.58 8.13 -4.11
CA ALA A 138 15.01 8.38 -4.28
C ALA A 138 15.37 8.67 -5.74
N VAL A 139 16.30 9.58 -5.91
CA VAL A 139 16.93 9.88 -7.21
C VAL A 139 18.20 9.06 -7.34
N VAL A 140 18.32 8.30 -8.40
CA VAL A 140 19.51 7.52 -8.75
C VAL A 140 20.08 8.04 -10.08
N ALA A 141 21.38 8.36 -10.08
CA ALA A 141 22.05 8.87 -11.26
C ALA A 141 23.44 8.24 -11.46
N PRO A 142 23.94 8.10 -12.72
CA PRO A 142 25.30 7.67 -12.96
C PRO A 142 26.30 8.63 -12.31
N LYS A 143 27.36 8.12 -11.66
CA LYS A 143 28.33 8.92 -10.89
C LYS A 143 28.98 10.06 -11.69
N GLY A 144 29.04 9.95 -13.01
CA GLY A 144 29.62 10.97 -13.90
C GLY A 144 28.57 11.86 -14.58
N SER A 145 27.27 11.73 -14.29
CA SER A 145 26.26 12.61 -14.89
C SER A 145 26.12 13.94 -14.11
N PRO A 146 25.65 15.01 -14.73
CA PRO A 146 25.33 16.27 -14.03
C PRO A 146 24.33 16.03 -12.89
N ALA A 147 23.31 15.21 -13.09
CA ALA A 147 22.32 14.85 -12.09
C ALA A 147 22.92 14.24 -10.80
N ALA A 148 24.13 13.65 -10.87
CA ALA A 148 24.79 13.09 -9.68
C ALA A 148 25.35 14.15 -8.71
N GLY A 149 25.46 15.38 -9.15
CA GLY A 149 26.03 16.50 -8.36
C GLY A 149 24.98 17.44 -7.78
N VAL A 150 23.69 17.21 -8.02
CA VAL A 150 22.62 18.09 -7.56
C VAL A 150 22.44 18.03 -6.04
N SER A 151 21.95 19.10 -5.45
CA SER A 151 21.67 19.21 -4.02
C SER A 151 20.21 19.53 -3.71
N SER A 152 19.44 19.86 -4.74
CA SER A 152 18.01 20.12 -4.61
C SER A 152 17.22 19.46 -5.76
N LEU A 153 15.90 19.30 -5.57
CA LEU A 153 15.01 18.80 -6.61
C LEU A 153 14.91 19.76 -7.80
N ALA A 154 15.04 21.05 -7.54
CA ALA A 154 15.02 22.07 -8.58
C ALA A 154 16.21 21.95 -9.56
N ASP A 155 17.35 21.47 -9.08
CA ASP A 155 18.55 21.29 -9.94
C ASP A 155 18.34 20.18 -10.99
N LEU A 156 17.33 19.32 -10.82
CA LEU A 156 16.96 18.25 -11.78
C LEU A 156 16.04 18.75 -12.91
N ALA A 157 15.70 20.04 -12.92
CA ALA A 157 14.71 20.59 -13.85
C ALA A 157 15.05 20.34 -15.33
N ASP A 158 16.33 20.39 -15.70
CA ASP A 158 16.78 20.22 -17.08
C ASP A 158 17.24 18.78 -17.40
N ASP A 159 17.20 17.85 -16.42
CA ASP A 159 17.61 16.47 -16.62
C ASP A 159 16.50 15.64 -17.28
N GLN A 160 16.90 14.66 -18.08
CA GLN A 160 15.98 13.66 -18.60
C GLN A 160 15.77 12.57 -17.56
N ILE A 161 14.62 12.58 -16.91
CA ILE A 161 14.29 11.62 -15.86
C ILE A 161 13.56 10.40 -16.46
N GLY A 162 13.99 9.18 -16.06
CA GLY A 162 13.33 7.92 -16.37
C GLY A 162 12.50 7.41 -15.20
N VAL A 163 11.31 6.87 -15.48
CA VAL A 163 10.40 6.37 -14.43
C VAL A 163 9.43 5.32 -14.97
N GLN A 164 8.96 4.42 -14.13
CA GLN A 164 7.97 3.41 -14.51
C GLN A 164 6.55 4.00 -14.53
N ILE A 165 5.76 3.61 -15.52
CA ILE A 165 4.35 4.01 -15.66
C ILE A 165 3.52 3.53 -14.46
N GLY A 166 2.59 4.37 -14.01
CA GLY A 166 1.59 4.03 -13.00
C GLY A 166 2.13 3.97 -11.56
N THR A 167 3.39 4.40 -11.33
CA THR A 167 4.00 4.47 -10.00
C THR A 167 3.76 5.82 -9.32
N THR A 168 3.88 5.87 -8.01
CA THR A 168 3.95 7.11 -7.23
C THR A 168 5.24 7.88 -7.54
N SER A 169 6.29 7.20 -8.00
CA SER A 169 7.51 7.82 -8.51
C SER A 169 7.24 8.74 -9.73
N LEU A 170 6.40 8.29 -10.69
CA LEU A 170 5.99 9.13 -11.82
C LEU A 170 5.18 10.33 -11.34
N ASP A 171 4.26 10.14 -10.41
CA ASP A 171 3.48 11.23 -9.83
C ASP A 171 4.38 12.23 -9.09
N ALA A 172 5.39 11.75 -8.37
CA ALA A 172 6.37 12.57 -7.66
C ALA A 172 7.27 13.36 -8.63
N VAL A 173 7.73 12.74 -9.71
CA VAL A 173 8.49 13.46 -10.77
C VAL A 173 7.65 14.61 -11.33
N ASN A 174 6.41 14.36 -11.69
CA ASN A 174 5.54 15.36 -12.32
C ASN A 174 5.08 16.46 -11.35
N SER A 175 4.90 16.15 -10.08
CA SER A 175 4.31 17.09 -9.10
C SER A 175 5.33 17.80 -8.22
N THR A 176 6.49 17.20 -7.98
CA THR A 176 7.52 17.70 -7.05
C THR A 176 8.75 18.20 -7.82
N ILE A 177 9.37 17.34 -8.65
CA ILE A 177 10.55 17.74 -9.44
C ILE A 177 10.16 18.72 -10.56
N LYS A 178 9.06 18.42 -11.26
CA LYS A 178 8.52 19.24 -12.37
C LYS A 178 9.56 19.54 -13.45
N PRO A 179 10.20 18.53 -14.04
CA PRO A 179 11.24 18.75 -15.01
C PRO A 179 10.71 19.48 -16.25
N SER A 180 11.56 20.30 -16.89
CA SER A 180 11.26 21.03 -18.14
C SER A 180 11.04 20.08 -19.31
N LYS A 181 11.72 18.91 -19.28
CA LYS A 181 11.55 17.82 -20.23
C LYS A 181 10.54 16.81 -19.71
N GLN A 182 9.67 16.32 -20.58
CA GLN A 182 8.76 15.24 -20.21
C GLN A 182 9.57 14.01 -19.75
N PRO A 183 9.24 13.38 -18.59
CA PRO A 183 9.89 12.16 -18.15
C PRO A 183 9.78 11.07 -19.22
N LYS A 184 10.84 10.28 -19.40
CA LYS A 184 10.74 9.03 -20.17
C LYS A 184 10.07 7.98 -19.32
N VAL A 185 8.90 7.53 -19.80
CA VAL A 185 8.07 6.58 -19.09
C VAL A 185 8.24 5.19 -19.69
N PHE A 186 8.52 4.19 -18.85
CA PHE A 186 8.77 2.80 -19.24
C PHE A 186 7.71 1.87 -18.65
N ASN A 187 7.53 0.68 -19.23
CA ASN A 187 6.49 -0.24 -18.82
C ASN A 187 6.81 -0.96 -17.51
N ASP A 188 8.08 -1.21 -17.24
CA ASP A 188 8.55 -1.90 -16.05
C ASP A 188 9.90 -1.35 -15.54
N SER A 189 10.31 -1.79 -14.35
CA SER A 189 11.54 -1.36 -13.70
C SER A 189 12.81 -1.76 -14.44
N ASN A 190 12.80 -2.91 -15.18
CA ASN A 190 13.97 -3.35 -15.95
C ASN A 190 14.26 -2.40 -17.09
N ASP A 191 13.21 -1.94 -17.78
CA ASP A 191 13.34 -0.98 -18.86
C ASP A 191 13.89 0.35 -18.36
N VAL A 192 13.42 0.81 -17.17
CA VAL A 192 13.97 2.03 -16.51
C VAL A 192 15.46 1.88 -16.23
N VAL A 193 15.85 0.75 -15.63
CA VAL A 193 17.27 0.46 -15.30
C VAL A 193 18.12 0.32 -16.57
N SER A 194 17.58 -0.31 -17.61
CA SER A 194 18.26 -0.44 -18.90
C SER A 194 18.50 0.91 -19.56
N ALA A 195 17.52 1.80 -19.51
CA ALA A 195 17.63 3.16 -20.02
C ALA A 195 18.71 3.98 -19.29
N LEU A 196 18.82 3.81 -17.95
CA LEU A 196 19.88 4.45 -17.16
C LEU A 196 21.26 3.92 -17.56
N LYS A 197 21.43 2.59 -17.67
CA LYS A 197 22.68 1.94 -18.11
C LYS A 197 23.12 2.40 -19.50
N GLN A 198 22.16 2.58 -20.39
CA GLN A 198 22.38 3.02 -21.78
C GLN A 198 22.50 4.53 -21.94
N LYS A 199 22.46 5.29 -20.82
CA LYS A 199 22.52 6.76 -20.81
C LYS A 199 21.41 7.42 -21.65
N GLN A 200 20.26 6.77 -21.72
CA GLN A 200 19.08 7.34 -22.39
C GLN A 200 18.32 8.32 -21.48
N VAL A 201 18.62 8.25 -20.18
CA VAL A 201 18.13 9.14 -19.14
C VAL A 201 19.29 9.56 -18.25
N ASP A 202 19.21 10.75 -17.67
CA ASP A 202 20.25 11.33 -16.81
C ASP A 202 20.12 10.86 -15.36
N ALA A 203 18.88 10.59 -14.94
CA ALA A 203 18.54 10.05 -13.63
C ALA A 203 17.26 9.21 -13.72
N ILE A 204 17.02 8.39 -12.69
CA ILE A 204 15.75 7.69 -12.47
C ILE A 204 15.23 7.98 -11.07
N VAL A 205 13.91 7.88 -10.90
CA VAL A 205 13.25 8.00 -9.59
C VAL A 205 12.57 6.66 -9.29
N VAL A 206 12.86 6.14 -8.09
CA VAL A 206 12.37 4.87 -7.56
C VAL A 206 12.23 4.97 -6.05
N ASP A 207 11.60 4.00 -5.42
CA ASP A 207 11.56 3.90 -3.95
C ASP A 207 12.98 3.71 -3.39
N LEU A 208 13.26 4.29 -2.23
CA LEU A 208 14.61 4.31 -1.64
C LEU A 208 15.21 2.90 -1.46
N PRO A 209 14.50 1.87 -0.98
CA PRO A 209 15.09 0.53 -0.87
C PRO A 209 15.47 -0.05 -2.24
N THR A 210 14.66 0.20 -3.27
CA THR A 210 15.01 -0.15 -4.66
C THR A 210 16.29 0.55 -5.09
N ALA A 211 16.46 1.84 -4.76
CA ALA A 211 17.66 2.61 -5.10
C ALA A 211 18.93 2.00 -4.49
N PHE A 212 18.86 1.53 -3.24
CA PHE A 212 19.99 0.83 -2.60
C PHE A 212 20.34 -0.45 -3.35
N TYR A 213 19.37 -1.29 -3.67
CA TYR A 213 19.60 -2.50 -4.44
C TYR A 213 20.20 -2.20 -5.83
N LEU A 214 19.65 -1.22 -6.54
CA LEU A 214 20.15 -0.84 -7.86
C LEU A 214 21.61 -0.42 -7.81
N THR A 215 21.99 0.43 -6.86
CA THR A 215 23.36 0.96 -6.77
C THR A 215 24.35 -0.06 -6.20
N ALA A 216 23.90 -1.03 -5.38
CA ALA A 216 24.74 -2.09 -4.85
C ALA A 216 24.95 -3.23 -5.87
N ALA A 217 23.91 -3.63 -6.60
CA ALA A 217 23.94 -4.86 -7.39
C ALA A 217 23.78 -4.65 -8.91
N GLN A 218 22.81 -3.85 -9.34
CA GLN A 218 22.48 -3.76 -10.77
C GLN A 218 23.25 -2.69 -11.53
N VAL A 219 23.51 -1.52 -10.92
CA VAL A 219 24.15 -0.35 -11.53
C VAL A 219 25.21 0.21 -10.57
N PRO A 220 26.30 -0.49 -10.26
CA PRO A 220 27.33 -0.01 -9.32
C PRO A 220 28.03 1.29 -9.79
N SER A 221 27.91 1.64 -11.07
CA SER A 221 28.35 2.91 -11.63
C SER A 221 27.43 4.09 -11.32
N ALA A 222 26.25 3.85 -10.77
CA ALA A 222 25.35 4.89 -10.29
C ALA A 222 25.53 5.14 -8.78
N LYS A 223 24.87 6.18 -8.28
CA LYS A 223 24.75 6.51 -6.86
C LYS A 223 23.34 6.98 -6.56
N ILE A 224 22.93 6.84 -5.31
CA ILE A 224 21.77 7.54 -4.79
C ILE A 224 22.19 9.01 -4.62
N VAL A 225 21.49 9.91 -5.29
CA VAL A 225 21.74 11.36 -5.20
C VAL A 225 21.14 11.89 -3.91
N GLY A 226 19.91 11.49 -3.61
CA GLY A 226 19.20 11.79 -2.39
C GLY A 226 17.79 11.24 -2.41
N GLN A 227 17.08 11.45 -1.30
CA GLN A 227 15.69 11.03 -1.09
C GLN A 227 14.77 12.23 -0.90
N PHE A 228 13.48 12.04 -1.11
CA PHE A 228 12.45 13.03 -0.87
C PHE A 228 11.08 12.37 -0.65
N ALA A 229 10.17 13.06 0.01
CA ALA A 229 8.81 12.56 0.23
C ALA A 229 7.94 12.77 -1.02
N ALA A 230 7.21 11.74 -1.44
CA ALA A 230 6.19 11.90 -2.47
C ALA A 230 4.95 12.60 -1.93
N PRO A 231 4.25 13.41 -2.74
CA PRO A 231 2.95 13.96 -2.37
C PRO A 231 1.92 12.86 -2.11
N GLY A 232 1.30 12.90 -0.92
CA GLY A 232 0.32 11.88 -0.53
C GLY A 232 0.90 10.69 0.24
N GLY A 233 2.23 10.63 0.42
CA GLY A 233 2.94 9.56 1.12
C GLY A 233 3.16 8.32 0.26
N ASP A 234 4.08 7.49 0.70
CA ASP A 234 4.43 6.21 0.05
C ASP A 234 4.27 5.04 1.02
N SER A 235 3.15 4.98 1.68
CA SER A 235 2.83 3.85 2.56
C SER A 235 2.32 2.66 1.74
N TRP A 236 2.99 1.51 1.86
CA TRP A 236 2.59 0.27 1.17
C TRP A 236 1.61 -0.53 2.00
N GLY A 237 0.57 -1.06 1.36
CA GLY A 237 -0.40 -1.95 1.97
C GLY A 237 -0.59 -3.23 1.17
N ALA A 238 -0.92 -4.33 1.84
CA ALA A 238 -1.39 -5.51 1.14
C ALA A 238 -2.67 -5.16 0.39
N LEU A 239 -2.63 -5.34 -0.94
CA LEU A 239 -3.71 -4.96 -1.84
C LEU A 239 -4.71 -6.11 -1.98
N LEU A 240 -5.99 -5.81 -1.93
CA LEU A 240 -7.06 -6.78 -2.11
C LEU A 240 -8.04 -6.33 -3.19
N GLN A 241 -8.85 -7.25 -3.67
CA GLN A 241 -9.99 -6.90 -4.49
C GLN A 241 -10.90 -5.92 -3.75
N LYS A 242 -11.50 -4.97 -4.47
CA LYS A 242 -12.47 -4.04 -3.89
C LYS A 242 -13.61 -4.80 -3.21
N ASP A 243 -13.96 -4.39 -1.99
CA ASP A 243 -14.97 -5.01 -1.13
C ASP A 243 -14.66 -6.49 -0.79
N SER A 244 -13.37 -6.83 -0.69
CA SER A 244 -12.95 -8.17 -0.31
C SER A 244 -13.36 -8.49 1.13
N PRO A 245 -13.98 -9.66 1.39
CA PRO A 245 -14.28 -10.10 2.75
C PRO A 245 -13.04 -10.34 3.60
N LEU A 246 -11.85 -10.40 2.99
CA LEU A 246 -10.58 -10.59 3.68
C LEU A 246 -9.95 -9.29 4.17
N THR A 247 -10.39 -8.12 3.65
CA THR A 247 -9.74 -6.82 3.91
C THR A 247 -9.57 -6.55 5.41
N ALA A 248 -10.64 -6.70 6.19
CA ALA A 248 -10.59 -6.46 7.63
C ALA A 248 -9.64 -7.43 8.36
N CYS A 249 -9.60 -8.70 7.95
CA CYS A 249 -8.75 -9.71 8.57
C CYS A 249 -7.28 -9.54 8.21
N VAL A 250 -6.97 -9.18 6.96
CA VAL A 250 -5.59 -8.87 6.53
C VAL A 250 -5.10 -7.60 7.24
N SER A 251 -5.94 -6.55 7.33
CA SER A 251 -5.62 -5.36 8.13
C SER A 251 -5.34 -5.69 9.59
N GLN A 252 -6.17 -6.52 10.21
CA GLN A 252 -5.97 -6.95 11.60
C GLN A 252 -4.67 -7.74 11.77
N ALA A 253 -4.32 -8.60 10.79
CA ALA A 253 -3.06 -9.33 10.80
C ALA A 253 -1.87 -8.38 10.75
N VAL A 254 -1.85 -7.41 9.82
CA VAL A 254 -0.80 -6.39 9.75
C VAL A 254 -0.70 -5.59 11.04
N LYS A 255 -1.85 -5.17 11.60
CA LYS A 255 -1.86 -4.46 12.90
C LYS A 255 -1.24 -5.30 14.02
N LYS A 256 -1.57 -6.59 14.12
CA LYS A 256 -0.96 -7.49 15.12
C LYS A 256 0.55 -7.62 14.95
N LEU A 257 1.04 -7.70 13.71
CA LEU A 257 2.48 -7.75 13.41
C LEU A 257 3.18 -6.45 13.84
N LYS A 258 2.54 -5.29 13.67
CA LYS A 258 3.03 -4.01 14.18
C LYS A 258 3.06 -3.99 15.71
N ASP A 259 1.93 -4.30 16.33
CA ASP A 259 1.77 -4.21 17.78
C ASP A 259 2.71 -5.16 18.53
N SER A 260 3.04 -6.32 17.95
CA SER A 260 3.99 -7.30 18.52
C SER A 260 5.46 -6.96 18.24
N GLY A 261 5.75 -6.01 17.35
CA GLY A 261 7.10 -5.72 16.89
C GLY A 261 7.65 -6.72 15.86
N GLU A 262 6.88 -7.75 15.46
CA GLU A 262 7.31 -8.75 14.45
C GLU A 262 7.56 -8.08 13.09
N LEU A 263 6.71 -7.11 12.69
CA LEU A 263 6.90 -6.37 11.46
C LEU A 263 8.21 -5.57 11.45
N LYS A 264 8.54 -4.94 12.58
CA LYS A 264 9.82 -4.21 12.72
C LYS A 264 11.03 -5.14 12.63
N GLN A 265 10.95 -6.33 13.21
CA GLN A 265 12.02 -7.32 13.09
C GLN A 265 12.21 -7.80 11.64
N ILE A 266 11.12 -7.97 10.89
CA ILE A 266 11.18 -8.29 9.45
C ILE A 266 11.82 -7.14 8.67
N GLU A 267 11.41 -5.90 8.96
CA GLU A 267 11.98 -4.69 8.35
C GLU A 267 13.49 -4.58 8.63
N ASP A 268 13.91 -4.67 9.90
CA ASP A 268 15.32 -4.58 10.28
C ASP A 268 16.18 -5.65 9.62
N ARG A 269 15.62 -6.85 9.46
CA ARG A 269 16.34 -7.96 8.83
C ARG A 269 16.57 -7.76 7.33
N TRP A 270 15.58 -7.23 6.62
CA TRP A 270 15.60 -7.22 5.17
C TRP A 270 15.82 -5.83 4.56
N MET A 271 15.48 -4.78 5.31
CA MET A 271 15.53 -3.38 4.86
C MET A 271 16.53 -2.54 5.66
N GLY A 272 17.22 -3.13 6.64
CA GLY A 272 18.08 -2.40 7.60
C GLY A 272 19.22 -1.62 6.95
N ASP A 273 19.75 -2.07 5.81
CA ASP A 273 20.78 -1.39 5.05
C ASP A 273 20.24 -0.21 4.20
N ALA A 274 18.92 -0.08 4.12
CA ALA A 274 18.24 1.02 3.42
C ALA A 274 18.06 2.28 4.29
N ALA A 275 18.90 2.47 5.29
CA ALA A 275 18.82 3.54 6.27
C ALA A 275 19.35 4.87 5.71
N GLY A 276 18.47 5.62 5.06
CA GLY A 276 18.66 7.05 4.82
C GLY A 276 19.64 7.42 3.67
N ALA A 277 19.20 8.32 2.84
CA ALA A 277 20.01 9.06 1.88
C ALA A 277 19.90 10.56 2.21
N PRO A 278 20.78 11.43 1.68
CA PRO A 278 20.63 12.87 1.84
C PRO A 278 19.24 13.34 1.39
N GLU A 279 18.61 14.22 2.16
CA GLU A 279 17.34 14.83 1.77
C GLU A 279 17.55 15.84 0.63
N LEU A 280 16.77 15.73 -0.44
CA LEU A 280 16.66 16.72 -1.51
C LEU A 280 15.45 17.62 -1.24
N GLN A 281 15.68 18.92 -1.12
CA GLN A 281 14.65 19.94 -0.88
C GLN A 281 14.23 20.66 -2.16
#